data_15cd8867318fb5b545e1a23384c1250b
#
_entry.id   15cd8867318fb5b545e1a23384c1250b
#
_cell.length_a   1.000
_cell.length_b   1.000
_cell.length_c   1.000
_cell.angle_alpha   90.00
_cell.angle_beta   90.00
_cell.angle_gamma   90.00
#
_symmetry.space_group_name_H-M   'P 1'
#
loop_
_entity.id
_entity.type
_entity.pdbx_description
1 polymer ?
#
loop_
_entity_poly.entity_id
_entity_poly.type
_entity_poly.pdbx_seq_one_letter_code
_entity_poly.pdbx_strand_id
1 'polypeptide(L)'
;LDYHFISGLPRSGSSLLAALLRQNPRVHAEVTSPLARLYAAMLMGMSEEYPSNVQLDDAQRARLLRGIFDAFYQDRQQAQWVFDTNRAWCSRLPALAALFPDTRIVCCVREVGWIVDSFERLAQAQPLRLSALFGYDPEDSLSMRADLLTGARGVLGYALDGLRQAVYGDHAERLLLLRYETLARHPAQAMEQVYAFLQMPAFAHDYANLEGDAARFDAALQTPGLHRVRRTVGYVPRRSVLPPELFERLQQLAFWETEPLPGVRIV
;
A
#
# COMPACT_ATOMS: atom_id res chain seq x y z
N LEU A 1 2.42 18.97 10.43
CA LEU A 1 2.66 17.59 9.99
C LEU A 1 2.84 17.56 8.48
N ASP A 2 3.87 16.88 8.02
CA ASP A 2 4.09 16.63 6.59
C ASP A 2 3.52 15.24 6.25
N TYR A 3 2.62 15.19 5.30
CA TYR A 3 1.92 13.95 4.92
C TYR A 3 2.58 13.31 3.71
N HIS A 4 2.99 12.06 3.87
CA HIS A 4 3.40 11.15 2.82
C HIS A 4 2.52 9.88 2.85
N PHE A 5 2.64 9.04 1.83
CA PHE A 5 1.77 7.88 1.73
C PHE A 5 2.55 6.62 1.39
N ILE A 6 2.09 5.49 1.95
CA ILE A 6 2.51 4.17 1.54
C ILE A 6 1.37 3.55 0.76
N SER A 7 1.63 3.10 -0.45
CA SER A 7 0.63 2.50 -1.34
C SER A 7 1.24 1.33 -2.12
N GLY A 8 0.69 1.02 -3.29
CA GLY A 8 1.13 -0.06 -4.15
C GLY A 8 0.34 -1.35 -3.93
N LEU A 9 1.01 -2.50 -4.07
CA LEU A 9 0.35 -3.80 -4.12
C LEU A 9 0.20 -4.45 -2.74
N PRO A 10 -0.83 -5.29 -2.53
CA PRO A 10 -0.93 -6.07 -1.31
C PRO A 10 0.23 -7.08 -1.23
N ARG A 11 0.63 -7.47 -0.02
CA ARG A 11 1.70 -8.46 0.21
C ARG A 11 3.07 -8.11 -0.37
N SER A 12 3.31 -6.83 -0.65
CA SER A 12 4.54 -6.29 -1.27
C SER A 12 5.48 -5.60 -0.28
N GLY A 13 5.27 -5.77 1.03
CA GLY A 13 6.18 -5.24 2.04
C GLY A 13 5.80 -3.90 2.65
N SER A 14 4.60 -3.37 2.41
CA SER A 14 4.13 -2.12 3.03
C SER A 14 4.16 -2.16 4.56
N SER A 15 3.76 -3.28 5.18
CA SER A 15 3.85 -3.45 6.64
C SER A 15 5.30 -3.46 7.13
N LEU A 16 6.23 -4.03 6.36
CA LEU A 16 7.67 -4.02 6.67
C LEU A 16 8.22 -2.59 6.57
N LEU A 17 7.87 -1.86 5.51
CA LEU A 17 8.28 -0.46 5.33
C LEU A 17 7.74 0.41 6.48
N ALA A 18 6.46 0.27 6.84
CA ALA A 18 5.87 1.01 7.96
C ALA A 18 6.57 0.70 9.28
N ALA A 19 6.93 -0.57 9.54
CA ALA A 19 7.66 -0.97 10.74
C ALA A 19 9.08 -0.37 10.78
N LEU A 20 9.77 -0.30 9.65
CA LEU A 20 11.09 0.35 9.55
C LEU A 20 10.96 1.87 9.78
N LEU A 21 10.05 2.53 9.09
CA LEU A 21 9.86 3.98 9.23
C LEU A 21 9.52 4.40 10.66
N ARG A 22 8.71 3.61 11.39
CA ARG A 22 8.37 3.87 12.80
C ARG A 22 9.54 3.85 13.77
N GLN A 23 10.68 3.24 13.43
CA GLN A 23 11.86 3.31 14.28
C GLN A 23 12.41 4.75 14.39
N ASN A 24 12.14 5.60 13.42
CA ASN A 24 12.47 7.01 13.49
C ASN A 24 11.42 7.74 14.37
N PRO A 25 11.80 8.30 15.54
CA PRO A 25 10.86 8.94 16.46
C PRO A 25 10.15 10.15 15.87
N ARG A 26 10.65 10.72 14.78
CA ARG A 26 10.02 11.83 14.05
C ARG A 26 8.99 11.37 13.02
N VAL A 27 8.77 10.06 12.89
CA VAL A 27 7.87 9.45 11.90
C VAL A 27 6.75 8.71 12.59
N HIS A 28 5.53 8.97 12.13
CA HIS A 28 4.37 8.13 12.40
C HIS A 28 4.01 7.34 11.14
N ALA A 29 3.95 6.01 11.25
CA ALA A 29 3.56 5.12 10.15
C ALA A 29 2.80 3.90 10.70
N GLU A 30 1.66 3.58 10.11
CA GLU A 30 0.83 2.43 10.49
C GLU A 30 0.56 1.52 9.28
N VAL A 31 0.16 0.29 9.55
CA VAL A 31 -0.14 -0.69 8.49
C VAL A 31 -1.38 -0.34 7.67
N THR A 32 -2.27 0.48 8.23
CA THR A 32 -3.51 0.96 7.62
C THR A 32 -4.12 2.09 8.44
N SER A 33 -5.02 2.84 7.82
CA SER A 33 -5.89 3.82 8.47
C SER A 33 -7.31 3.76 7.89
N PRO A 34 -8.32 4.36 8.55
CA PRO A 34 -9.65 4.53 7.99
C PRO A 34 -9.73 5.66 6.96
N LEU A 35 -8.66 6.47 6.79
CA LEU A 35 -8.72 7.76 6.07
C LEU A 35 -9.11 7.62 4.61
N ALA A 36 -8.64 6.57 3.91
CA ALA A 36 -9.03 6.39 2.50
C ALA A 36 -10.54 6.20 2.33
N ARG A 37 -11.21 5.52 3.28
CA ARG A 37 -12.65 5.34 3.26
C ARG A 37 -13.39 6.61 3.70
N LEU A 38 -12.89 7.29 4.72
CA LEU A 38 -13.46 8.57 5.18
C LEU A 38 -13.32 9.63 4.09
N TYR A 39 -12.18 9.69 3.42
CA TYR A 39 -11.93 10.55 2.27
C TYR A 39 -12.96 10.30 1.15
N ALA A 40 -13.17 9.05 0.77
CA ALA A 40 -14.14 8.69 -0.26
C ALA A 40 -15.58 9.06 0.16
N ALA A 41 -15.96 8.81 1.41
CA ALA A 41 -17.27 9.18 1.95
C ALA A 41 -17.48 10.70 1.94
N MET A 42 -16.44 11.47 2.26
CA MET A 42 -16.51 12.93 2.21
C MET A 42 -16.65 13.45 0.79
N LEU A 43 -15.91 12.89 -0.18
CA LEU A 43 -16.09 13.22 -1.60
C LEU A 43 -17.52 12.96 -2.08
N MET A 44 -18.10 11.80 -1.70
CA MET A 44 -19.50 11.50 -2.02
C MET A 44 -20.46 12.51 -1.37
N GLY A 45 -20.25 12.84 -0.09
CA GLY A 45 -21.07 13.83 0.62
C GLY A 45 -20.96 15.25 0.06
N MET A 46 -19.86 15.57 -0.65
CA MET A 46 -19.64 16.85 -1.33
C MET A 46 -20.03 16.81 -2.83
N SER A 47 -20.66 15.73 -3.29
CA SER A 47 -21.08 15.62 -4.70
C SER A 47 -22.20 16.60 -5.03
N GLU A 48 -22.31 16.94 -6.32
CA GLU A 48 -23.36 17.84 -6.82
C GLU A 48 -24.77 17.21 -6.82
N GLU A 49 -24.88 15.92 -6.48
CA GLU A 49 -26.17 15.26 -6.23
C GLU A 49 -26.95 15.92 -5.08
N TYR A 50 -26.23 16.61 -4.18
CA TYR A 50 -26.85 17.36 -3.07
C TYR A 50 -26.89 18.84 -3.41
N PRO A 51 -28.07 19.46 -3.67
CA PRO A 51 -28.18 20.86 -4.10
C PRO A 51 -27.54 21.88 -3.13
N SER A 52 -27.45 21.57 -1.85
CA SER A 52 -26.76 22.40 -0.85
C SER A 52 -25.27 22.56 -1.13
N ASN A 53 -24.66 21.63 -1.84
CA ASN A 53 -23.23 21.63 -2.13
C ASN A 53 -22.80 22.64 -3.23
N VAL A 54 -23.75 23.30 -3.86
CA VAL A 54 -23.50 24.44 -4.76
C VAL A 54 -22.75 25.58 -4.04
N GLN A 55 -22.82 25.64 -2.72
CA GLN A 55 -22.12 26.62 -1.91
C GLN A 55 -20.67 26.24 -1.57
N LEU A 56 -20.23 25.00 -1.92
CA LEU A 56 -18.87 24.56 -1.69
C LEU A 56 -17.97 24.92 -2.87
N ASP A 57 -17.07 25.86 -2.64
CA ASP A 57 -15.97 26.12 -3.57
C ASP A 57 -14.83 25.10 -3.43
N ASP A 58 -13.90 25.08 -4.39
CA ASP A 58 -12.77 24.13 -4.39
C ASP A 58 -11.85 24.31 -3.18
N ALA A 59 -11.68 25.54 -2.70
CA ALA A 59 -10.86 25.81 -1.52
C ALA A 59 -11.52 25.25 -0.24
N GLN A 60 -12.85 25.32 -0.14
CA GLN A 60 -13.60 24.71 0.96
C GLN A 60 -13.53 23.19 0.89
N ARG A 61 -13.69 22.59 -0.30
CA ARG A 61 -13.52 21.14 -0.52
C ARG A 61 -12.13 20.67 -0.08
N ALA A 62 -11.08 21.39 -0.50
CA ALA A 62 -9.71 21.07 -0.11
C ALA A 62 -9.50 21.17 1.40
N ARG A 63 -10.00 22.22 2.05
CA ARG A 63 -9.91 22.36 3.52
C ARG A 63 -10.62 21.23 4.26
N LEU A 64 -11.81 20.84 3.82
CA LEU A 64 -12.57 19.73 4.42
C LEU A 64 -11.82 18.41 4.29
N LEU A 65 -11.33 18.10 3.08
CA LEU A 65 -10.56 16.88 2.81
C LEU A 65 -9.24 16.85 3.59
N ARG A 66 -8.51 17.97 3.65
CA ARG A 66 -7.30 18.08 4.48
C ARG A 66 -7.63 17.94 5.97
N GLY A 67 -8.72 18.54 6.40
CA GLY A 67 -9.16 18.53 7.79
C GLY A 67 -9.38 17.14 8.38
N ILE A 68 -9.79 16.14 7.60
CA ILE A 68 -9.91 14.77 8.12
C ILE A 68 -8.54 14.16 8.47
N PHE A 69 -7.47 14.49 7.72
CA PHE A 69 -6.11 14.04 8.05
C PHE A 69 -5.61 14.76 9.30
N ASP A 70 -5.75 16.07 9.34
CA ASP A 70 -5.30 16.90 10.48
C ASP A 70 -6.02 16.48 11.77
N ALA A 71 -7.33 16.24 11.72
CA ALA A 71 -8.10 15.77 12.87
C ALA A 71 -7.74 14.35 13.29
N PHE A 72 -7.51 13.44 12.34
CA PHE A 72 -7.18 12.05 12.64
C PHE A 72 -5.78 11.92 13.26
N TYR A 73 -4.82 12.73 12.82
CA TYR A 73 -3.44 12.69 13.29
C TYR A 73 -3.11 13.79 14.32
N GLN A 74 -4.10 14.50 14.86
CA GLN A 74 -3.89 15.60 15.83
C GLN A 74 -3.06 15.20 17.06
N ASP A 75 -3.19 13.96 17.52
CA ASP A 75 -2.46 13.44 18.69
C ASP A 75 -1.03 12.98 18.37
N ARG A 76 -0.58 13.13 17.10
CA ARG A 76 0.74 12.73 16.61
C ARG A 76 1.70 13.91 16.44
N GLN A 77 1.54 14.98 17.21
CA GLN A 77 2.30 16.23 17.10
C GLN A 77 3.81 16.07 17.38
N GLN A 78 4.25 14.98 17.98
CA GLN A 78 5.67 14.65 18.13
C GLN A 78 6.32 14.18 16.81
N ALA A 79 5.53 13.66 15.88
CA ALA A 79 6.00 13.31 14.56
C ALA A 79 6.12 14.58 13.70
N GLN A 80 7.12 14.62 12.86
CA GLN A 80 7.23 15.61 11.78
C GLN A 80 6.56 15.08 10.53
N TRP A 81 6.74 13.78 10.25
CA TRP A 81 6.24 13.11 9.06
C TRP A 81 5.21 12.03 9.42
N VAL A 82 4.12 12.04 8.70
CA VAL A 82 3.07 11.03 8.80
C VAL A 82 2.99 10.26 7.49
N PHE A 83 3.04 8.93 7.58
CA PHE A 83 2.83 8.02 6.46
C PHE A 83 1.50 7.30 6.62
N ASP A 84 0.51 7.72 5.83
CA ASP A 84 -0.76 7.00 5.78
C ASP A 84 -0.69 5.86 4.76
N THR A 85 -1.11 4.67 5.18
CA THR A 85 -0.99 3.45 4.37
C THR A 85 -2.34 3.02 3.84
N ASN A 86 -2.51 3.09 2.51
CA ASN A 86 -3.66 2.51 1.82
C ASN A 86 -3.38 2.31 0.32
N ARG A 87 -3.94 1.25 -0.28
CA ARG A 87 -3.80 0.98 -1.72
C ARG A 87 -4.48 2.01 -2.60
N ALA A 88 -5.53 2.66 -2.09
CA ALA A 88 -6.27 3.68 -2.81
C ALA A 88 -5.46 4.96 -3.10
N TRP A 89 -4.35 5.18 -2.41
CA TRP A 89 -3.61 6.43 -2.55
C TRP A 89 -2.95 6.60 -3.92
N CYS A 90 -2.57 5.52 -4.62
CA CYS A 90 -2.10 5.60 -5.99
C CYS A 90 -3.16 6.22 -6.90
N SER A 91 -4.40 5.73 -6.88
CA SER A 91 -5.49 6.27 -7.71
C SER A 91 -5.95 7.68 -7.30
N ARG A 92 -5.50 8.17 -6.14
CA ARG A 92 -5.81 9.50 -5.61
C ARG A 92 -4.64 10.49 -5.67
N LEU A 93 -3.53 10.11 -6.31
CA LEU A 93 -2.32 10.92 -6.36
C LEU A 93 -2.57 12.37 -6.82
N PRO A 94 -3.36 12.69 -7.86
CA PRO A 94 -3.62 14.08 -8.26
C PRO A 94 -4.29 14.90 -7.13
N ALA A 95 -5.26 14.30 -6.45
CA ALA A 95 -5.94 14.97 -5.35
C ALA A 95 -5.01 15.15 -4.13
N LEU A 96 -4.19 14.15 -3.81
CA LEU A 96 -3.20 14.26 -2.74
C LEU A 96 -2.15 15.32 -3.04
N ALA A 97 -1.70 15.45 -4.29
CA ALA A 97 -0.78 16.49 -4.71
C ALA A 97 -1.38 17.90 -4.57
N ALA A 98 -2.68 18.04 -4.83
CA ALA A 98 -3.40 19.31 -4.62
C ALA A 98 -3.58 19.64 -3.12
N LEU A 99 -3.86 18.64 -2.27
CA LEU A 99 -4.04 18.83 -0.82
C LEU A 99 -2.71 19.04 -0.09
N PHE A 100 -1.68 18.32 -0.49
CA PHE A 100 -0.36 18.25 0.14
C PHE A 100 0.74 18.46 -0.91
N PRO A 101 1.13 19.71 -1.23
CA PRO A 101 2.03 20.02 -2.35
C PRO A 101 3.38 19.29 -2.32
N ASP A 102 3.90 18.97 -1.10
CA ASP A 102 5.19 18.28 -0.92
C ASP A 102 5.04 16.76 -0.76
N THR A 103 3.83 16.24 -0.92
CA THR A 103 3.55 14.81 -0.72
C THR A 103 4.28 13.93 -1.72
N ARG A 104 4.68 12.75 -1.25
CA ARG A 104 5.26 11.66 -2.04
C ARG A 104 4.64 10.33 -1.61
N ILE A 105 4.60 9.39 -2.55
CA ILE A 105 4.07 8.06 -2.30
C ILE A 105 5.17 7.02 -2.52
N VAL A 106 5.41 6.20 -1.50
CA VAL A 106 6.23 5.00 -1.65
C VAL A 106 5.31 3.84 -1.98
N CYS A 107 5.39 3.35 -3.22
CA CYS A 107 4.58 2.27 -3.74
C CYS A 107 5.34 0.95 -3.60
N CYS A 108 4.94 0.12 -2.64
CA CYS A 108 5.52 -1.21 -2.51
C CYS A 108 5.03 -2.12 -3.64
N VAL A 109 5.97 -2.69 -4.38
CA VAL A 109 5.71 -3.63 -5.48
C VAL A 109 6.43 -4.95 -5.25
N ARG A 110 5.92 -6.00 -5.86
CA ARG A 110 6.45 -7.35 -5.80
C ARG A 110 5.99 -8.13 -7.02
N GLU A 111 6.79 -9.09 -7.48
CA GLU A 111 6.37 -10.05 -8.49
C GLU A 111 5.00 -10.64 -8.18
N VAL A 112 4.05 -10.51 -9.14
CA VAL A 112 2.63 -10.79 -8.89
C VAL A 112 2.38 -12.25 -8.55
N GLY A 113 3.14 -13.17 -9.13
CA GLY A 113 3.08 -14.59 -8.77
C GLY A 113 3.33 -14.84 -7.27
N TRP A 114 4.31 -14.13 -6.66
CA TRP A 114 4.58 -14.24 -5.23
C TRP A 114 3.51 -13.58 -4.34
N ILE A 115 2.79 -12.59 -4.86
CA ILE A 115 1.65 -12.00 -4.15
C ILE A 115 0.52 -13.01 -4.06
N VAL A 116 0.14 -13.63 -5.19
CA VAL A 116 -0.92 -14.64 -5.24
C VAL A 116 -0.53 -15.89 -4.45
N ASP A 117 0.73 -16.37 -4.57
CA ASP A 117 1.29 -17.44 -3.72
C ASP A 117 1.11 -17.13 -2.21
N SER A 118 1.33 -15.88 -1.81
CA SER A 118 1.17 -15.46 -0.42
C SER A 118 -0.28 -15.51 0.06
N PHE A 119 -1.23 -15.15 -0.78
CA PHE A 119 -2.66 -15.26 -0.48
C PHE A 119 -3.12 -16.72 -0.42
N GLU A 120 -2.68 -17.53 -1.38
CA GLU A 120 -3.01 -18.95 -1.40
C GLU A 120 -2.51 -19.69 -0.15
N ARG A 121 -1.29 -19.38 0.31
CA ARG A 121 -0.78 -19.93 1.58
C ARG A 121 -1.60 -19.54 2.80
N LEU A 122 -2.16 -18.34 2.82
CA LEU A 122 -3.06 -17.93 3.89
C LEU A 122 -4.37 -18.72 3.86
N ALA A 123 -4.90 -18.99 2.66
CA ALA A 123 -6.08 -19.84 2.50
C ALA A 123 -5.79 -21.29 2.94
N GLN A 124 -4.67 -21.86 2.48
CA GLN A 124 -4.25 -23.23 2.84
C GLN A 124 -3.93 -23.40 4.32
N ALA A 125 -3.54 -22.34 5.02
CA ALA A 125 -3.31 -22.39 6.47
C ALA A 125 -4.63 -22.55 7.26
N GLN A 126 -5.78 -22.32 6.65
CA GLN A 126 -7.10 -22.45 7.26
C GLN A 126 -8.07 -23.27 6.37
N PRO A 127 -7.76 -24.53 6.06
CA PRO A 127 -8.46 -25.31 5.03
C PRO A 127 -9.92 -25.63 5.36
N LEU A 128 -10.32 -25.44 6.61
CA LEU A 128 -11.70 -25.67 7.06
C LEU A 128 -12.54 -24.38 7.13
N ARG A 129 -12.00 -23.28 6.63
CA ARG A 129 -12.67 -21.97 6.65
C ARG A 129 -12.62 -21.34 5.27
N LEU A 130 -13.76 -20.81 4.85
CA LEU A 130 -13.83 -19.97 3.66
C LEU A 130 -13.22 -18.60 3.98
N SER A 131 -12.49 -18.04 3.01
CA SER A 131 -11.82 -16.75 3.19
C SER A 131 -12.62 -15.62 2.54
N ALA A 132 -12.79 -14.53 3.27
CA ALA A 132 -13.35 -13.29 2.73
C ALA A 132 -12.55 -12.74 1.53
N LEU A 133 -11.25 -13.06 1.47
CA LEU A 133 -10.38 -12.65 0.35
C LEU A 133 -10.81 -13.25 -0.99
N PHE A 134 -11.52 -14.38 -0.98
CA PHE A 134 -11.98 -15.12 -2.15
C PHE A 134 -13.53 -15.21 -2.22
N GLY A 135 -14.23 -14.30 -1.56
CA GLY A 135 -15.69 -14.22 -1.65
C GLY A 135 -16.45 -15.33 -0.93
N TYR A 136 -15.78 -16.13 -0.09
CA TYR A 136 -16.35 -17.28 0.63
C TYR A 136 -16.89 -18.40 -0.28
N ASP A 137 -16.42 -18.51 -1.53
CA ASP A 137 -16.86 -19.56 -2.43
C ASP A 137 -16.14 -20.89 -2.12
N PRO A 138 -16.85 -21.99 -1.82
CA PRO A 138 -16.26 -23.29 -1.51
C PRO A 138 -15.79 -24.06 -2.75
N GLU A 139 -16.25 -23.70 -3.94
CA GLU A 139 -15.98 -24.42 -5.18
C GLU A 139 -14.81 -23.80 -6.00
N ASP A 140 -14.23 -22.72 -5.50
CA ASP A 140 -13.15 -22.02 -6.19
C ASP A 140 -11.92 -22.91 -6.40
N SER A 141 -11.56 -23.11 -7.64
CA SER A 141 -10.24 -23.63 -7.99
C SER A 141 -9.15 -22.57 -7.72
N LEU A 142 -7.90 -23.03 -7.62
CA LEU A 142 -6.75 -22.12 -7.45
C LEU A 142 -6.69 -21.06 -8.56
N SER A 143 -7.00 -21.44 -9.82
CA SER A 143 -7.04 -20.50 -10.95
C SER A 143 -8.17 -19.47 -10.78
N MET A 144 -9.37 -19.89 -10.35
CA MET A 144 -10.48 -18.97 -10.08
C MET A 144 -10.14 -17.99 -8.95
N ARG A 145 -9.54 -18.46 -7.87
CA ARG A 145 -9.07 -17.57 -6.80
C ARG A 145 -8.04 -16.57 -7.26
N ALA A 146 -7.09 -16.99 -8.12
CA ALA A 146 -6.13 -16.08 -8.73
C ALA A 146 -6.81 -15.02 -9.61
N ASP A 147 -7.80 -15.42 -10.41
CA ASP A 147 -8.57 -14.52 -11.27
C ASP A 147 -9.44 -13.55 -10.45
N LEU A 148 -10.03 -14.01 -9.35
CA LEU A 148 -10.76 -13.13 -8.40
C LEU A 148 -9.83 -12.06 -7.81
N LEU A 149 -8.62 -12.43 -7.39
CA LEU A 149 -7.65 -11.48 -6.85
C LEU A 149 -7.18 -10.46 -7.87
N THR A 150 -6.95 -10.89 -9.12
CA THR A 150 -6.36 -10.06 -10.19
C THR A 150 -7.39 -9.35 -11.06
N GLY A 151 -8.65 -9.73 -10.99
CA GLY A 151 -9.74 -9.05 -11.67
C GLY A 151 -9.92 -7.60 -11.21
N ALA A 152 -10.53 -6.73 -12.02
CA ALA A 152 -10.64 -5.29 -11.76
C ALA A 152 -11.23 -4.93 -10.39
N ARG A 153 -12.11 -5.77 -9.83
CA ARG A 153 -12.70 -5.60 -8.50
C ARG A 153 -11.95 -6.37 -7.40
N GLY A 154 -10.98 -7.19 -7.79
CA GLY A 154 -10.13 -7.93 -6.86
C GLY A 154 -9.15 -7.01 -6.15
N VAL A 155 -8.71 -7.42 -4.96
CA VAL A 155 -7.82 -6.61 -4.11
C VAL A 155 -6.48 -6.29 -4.79
N LEU A 156 -6.02 -7.18 -5.67
CA LEU A 156 -4.78 -7.01 -6.42
C LEU A 156 -5.02 -6.25 -7.73
N GLY A 157 -6.08 -6.60 -8.48
CA GLY A 157 -6.42 -5.91 -9.72
C GLY A 157 -6.70 -4.42 -9.51
N TYR A 158 -7.51 -4.08 -8.52
CA TYR A 158 -7.75 -2.69 -8.12
C TYR A 158 -6.43 -1.94 -7.79
N ALA A 159 -5.52 -2.59 -7.07
CA ALA A 159 -4.23 -1.98 -6.71
C ALA A 159 -3.30 -1.80 -7.91
N LEU A 160 -3.29 -2.78 -8.85
CA LEU A 160 -2.54 -2.70 -10.10
C LEU A 160 -3.04 -1.57 -10.99
N ASP A 161 -4.36 -1.43 -11.14
CA ASP A 161 -4.96 -0.35 -11.94
C ASP A 161 -4.65 1.02 -11.35
N GLY A 162 -4.79 1.17 -10.02
CA GLY A 162 -4.46 2.41 -9.34
C GLY A 162 -2.96 2.76 -9.45
N LEU A 163 -2.07 1.78 -9.37
CA LEU A 163 -0.64 1.98 -9.55
C LEU A 163 -0.32 2.39 -11.00
N ARG A 164 -0.92 1.71 -11.99
CA ARG A 164 -0.74 2.02 -13.42
C ARG A 164 -1.23 3.44 -13.72
N GLN A 165 -2.40 3.82 -13.21
CA GLN A 165 -2.93 5.18 -13.34
C GLN A 165 -1.97 6.23 -12.78
N ALA A 166 -1.38 5.97 -11.60
CA ALA A 166 -0.45 6.91 -10.97
C ALA A 166 0.86 7.04 -11.75
N VAL A 167 1.42 5.91 -12.23
CA VAL A 167 2.69 5.86 -12.97
C VAL A 167 2.62 6.61 -14.31
N TYR A 168 1.49 6.53 -15.00
CA TYR A 168 1.29 7.21 -16.29
C TYR A 168 0.55 8.55 -16.17
N GLY A 169 0.29 9.02 -14.95
CA GLY A 169 -0.35 10.31 -14.68
C GLY A 169 0.65 11.46 -14.54
N ASP A 170 0.11 12.67 -14.44
CA ASP A 170 0.88 13.94 -14.43
C ASP A 170 1.79 14.13 -13.20
N HIS A 171 1.68 13.29 -12.17
CA HIS A 171 2.45 13.39 -10.92
C HIS A 171 3.36 12.19 -10.68
N ALA A 172 3.80 11.50 -11.74
CA ALA A 172 4.61 10.29 -11.66
C ALA A 172 5.95 10.51 -10.91
N GLU A 173 6.50 11.71 -10.95
CA GLU A 173 7.73 12.10 -10.23
C GLU A 173 7.58 12.04 -8.69
N ARG A 174 6.34 12.01 -8.19
CA ARG A 174 6.03 11.87 -6.76
C ARG A 174 5.96 10.41 -6.31
N LEU A 175 6.25 9.45 -7.20
CA LEU A 175 6.23 8.03 -6.91
C LEU A 175 7.64 7.46 -6.78
N LEU A 176 7.82 6.60 -5.78
CA LEU A 176 8.92 5.66 -5.67
C LEU A 176 8.33 4.25 -5.68
N LEU A 177 8.68 3.43 -6.65
CA LEU A 177 8.38 2.00 -6.63
C LEU A 177 9.49 1.28 -5.83
N LEU A 178 9.12 0.73 -4.70
CA LEU A 178 10.00 -0.03 -3.83
C LEU A 178 9.72 -1.53 -3.99
N ARG A 179 10.66 -2.25 -4.59
CA ARG A 179 10.58 -3.71 -4.73
C ARG A 179 10.75 -4.38 -3.37
N TYR A 180 9.85 -5.30 -3.07
CA TYR A 180 9.94 -6.13 -1.86
C TYR A 180 11.29 -6.86 -1.77
N GLU A 181 11.76 -7.37 -2.90
CA GLU A 181 13.01 -8.11 -2.99
C GLU A 181 14.21 -7.25 -2.60
N THR A 182 14.26 -5.98 -3.05
CA THR A 182 15.31 -5.02 -2.67
C THR A 182 15.21 -4.71 -1.18
N LEU A 183 14.02 -4.38 -0.67
CA LEU A 183 13.81 -4.09 0.75
C LEU A 183 14.18 -5.27 1.65
N ALA A 184 13.92 -6.51 1.23
CA ALA A 184 14.19 -7.69 2.03
C ALA A 184 15.64 -8.18 1.94
N ARG A 185 16.34 -7.95 0.82
CA ARG A 185 17.73 -8.41 0.60
C ARG A 185 18.77 -7.36 0.97
N HIS A 186 18.45 -6.09 0.70
CA HIS A 186 19.35 -4.93 0.85
C HIS A 186 18.65 -3.79 1.61
N PRO A 187 18.15 -4.05 2.85
CA PRO A 187 17.29 -3.11 3.56
C PRO A 187 17.95 -1.75 3.82
N ALA A 188 19.24 -1.72 4.13
CA ALA A 188 19.97 -0.48 4.37
C ALA A 188 19.99 0.41 3.11
N GLN A 189 20.34 -0.17 1.96
CA GLN A 189 20.36 0.55 0.67
C GLN A 189 18.95 0.99 0.26
N ALA A 190 17.95 0.12 0.44
CA ALA A 190 16.56 0.44 0.13
C ALA A 190 16.06 1.64 0.96
N MET A 191 16.31 1.64 2.28
CA MET A 191 15.92 2.73 3.16
C MET A 191 16.67 4.02 2.87
N GLU A 192 17.94 3.97 2.52
CA GLU A 192 18.70 5.15 2.06
C GLU A 192 18.04 5.80 0.85
N GLN A 193 17.65 5.01 -0.16
CA GLN A 193 16.95 5.50 -1.35
C GLN A 193 15.55 6.04 -1.01
N VAL A 194 14.82 5.41 -0.09
CA VAL A 194 13.52 5.88 0.40
C VAL A 194 13.67 7.26 1.06
N TYR A 195 14.62 7.44 1.98
CA TYR A 195 14.85 8.71 2.66
C TYR A 195 15.33 9.81 1.70
N ALA A 196 16.21 9.47 0.75
CA ALA A 196 16.65 10.40 -0.28
C ALA A 196 15.50 10.86 -1.19
N PHE A 197 14.61 9.93 -1.57
CA PHE A 197 13.41 10.25 -2.34
C PHE A 197 12.47 11.16 -1.56
N LEU A 198 12.23 10.87 -0.30
CA LEU A 198 11.34 11.64 0.59
C LEU A 198 11.95 12.98 1.02
N GLN A 199 13.22 13.24 0.71
CA GLN A 199 13.99 14.40 1.16
C GLN A 199 14.04 14.51 2.70
N MET A 200 14.06 13.36 3.37
CA MET A 200 14.19 13.26 4.81
C MET A 200 15.64 13.05 5.23
N PRO A 201 16.06 13.55 6.40
CA PRO A 201 17.36 13.23 6.96
C PRO A 201 17.52 11.73 7.17
N ALA A 202 18.69 11.18 6.83
CA ALA A 202 19.00 9.77 7.03
C ALA A 202 18.80 9.35 8.50
N PHE A 203 18.34 8.10 8.69
CA PHE A 203 18.13 7.50 10.00
C PHE A 203 18.74 6.10 10.03
N ALA A 204 19.42 5.76 11.12
CA ALA A 204 20.01 4.44 11.32
C ALA A 204 18.96 3.46 11.84
N HIS A 205 18.55 2.51 11.01
CA HIS A 205 17.55 1.50 11.33
C HIS A 205 18.17 0.25 11.97
N ASP A 206 17.46 -0.38 12.90
CA ASP A 206 17.75 -1.72 13.39
C ASP A 206 16.96 -2.76 12.59
N TYR A 207 17.64 -3.47 11.70
CA TYR A 207 17.04 -4.49 10.84
C TYR A 207 16.85 -5.86 11.51
N ALA A 208 17.36 -6.03 12.74
CA ALA A 208 17.27 -7.28 13.49
C ALA A 208 16.17 -7.28 14.56
N ASN A 209 15.61 -6.12 14.91
CA ASN A 209 14.61 -5.97 15.96
C ASN A 209 13.43 -5.10 15.52
N LEU A 210 12.69 -5.55 14.49
CA LEU A 210 11.47 -4.87 14.10
C LEU A 210 10.32 -5.19 15.05
N GLU A 211 9.57 -4.16 15.36
CA GLU A 211 8.29 -4.26 16.04
C GLU A 211 7.16 -3.99 15.06
N GLY A 212 6.16 -4.83 15.05
CA GLY A 212 4.97 -4.65 14.24
C GLY A 212 3.85 -5.51 14.76
N ASP A 213 2.80 -4.89 15.24
CA ASP A 213 1.58 -5.58 15.64
C ASP A 213 0.40 -5.08 14.81
N ALA A 214 -0.13 -5.98 13.99
CA ALA A 214 -1.37 -5.79 13.25
C ALA A 214 -2.42 -6.86 13.62
N ALA A 215 -2.22 -7.58 14.73
CA ALA A 215 -3.05 -8.72 15.09
C ALA A 215 -4.53 -8.32 15.25
N ARG A 216 -4.81 -7.17 15.82
CA ARG A 216 -6.19 -6.66 15.97
C ARG A 216 -6.84 -6.36 14.60
N PHE A 217 -6.08 -5.79 13.68
CA PHE A 217 -6.55 -5.50 12.33
C PHE A 217 -6.75 -6.79 11.53
N ASP A 218 -5.80 -7.71 11.59
CA ASP A 218 -5.87 -9.01 10.93
C ASP A 218 -7.05 -9.85 11.46
N ALA A 219 -7.35 -9.77 12.75
CA ALA A 219 -8.50 -10.43 13.35
C ALA A 219 -9.83 -9.85 12.83
N ALA A 220 -9.92 -8.52 12.70
CA ALA A 220 -11.10 -7.85 12.13
C ALA A 220 -11.33 -8.20 10.65
N LEU A 221 -10.25 -8.49 9.90
CA LEU A 221 -10.31 -8.99 8.52
C LEU A 221 -10.55 -10.50 8.42
N GLN A 222 -10.62 -11.22 9.53
CA GLN A 222 -10.67 -12.69 9.57
C GLN A 222 -9.50 -13.38 8.83
N THR A 223 -8.37 -12.71 8.75
CA THR A 223 -7.15 -13.16 8.07
C THR A 223 -5.93 -13.06 8.98
N PRO A 224 -5.83 -13.90 10.03
CA PRO A 224 -4.71 -13.85 10.97
C PRO A 224 -3.35 -13.96 10.27
N GLY A 225 -2.44 -13.05 10.59
CA GLY A 225 -1.08 -13.02 10.04
C GLY A 225 -0.93 -12.35 8.67
N LEU A 226 -2.00 -11.73 8.15
CA LEU A 226 -1.96 -11.01 6.86
C LEU A 226 -0.90 -9.89 6.86
N HIS A 227 -0.77 -9.14 7.95
CA HIS A 227 0.18 -8.03 8.11
C HIS A 227 1.33 -8.33 9.07
N ARG A 228 1.56 -9.62 9.36
CA ARG A 228 2.65 -10.01 10.26
C ARG A 228 4.00 -9.59 9.71
N VAL A 229 4.75 -8.82 10.50
CA VAL A 229 6.14 -8.46 10.24
C VAL A 229 7.05 -9.42 11.02
N ARG A 230 8.12 -9.88 10.37
CA ARG A 230 9.16 -10.68 11.06
C ARG A 230 10.05 -9.74 11.85
N ARG A 231 10.54 -10.23 12.99
CA ARG A 231 11.45 -9.46 13.85
C ARG A 231 12.73 -9.03 13.12
N THR A 232 13.26 -9.89 12.27
CA THR A 232 14.45 -9.62 11.46
C THR A 232 14.09 -9.48 9.99
N VAL A 233 14.59 -8.41 9.35
CA VAL A 233 14.46 -8.22 7.90
C VAL A 233 15.29 -9.28 7.20
N GLY A 234 14.70 -9.92 6.20
CA GLY A 234 15.43 -10.89 5.39
C GLY A 234 14.54 -11.52 4.32
N TYR A 235 15.16 -11.77 3.18
CA TYR A 235 14.54 -12.52 2.10
C TYR A 235 14.66 -14.03 2.38
N VAL A 236 13.53 -14.72 2.34
CA VAL A 236 13.50 -16.17 2.49
C VAL A 236 13.07 -16.81 1.18
N PRO A 237 13.99 -17.46 0.48
CA PRO A 237 13.66 -18.24 -0.70
C PRO A 237 12.66 -19.34 -0.35
N ARG A 238 11.70 -19.55 -1.23
CA ARG A 238 10.72 -20.61 -1.07
C ARG A 238 10.24 -21.13 -2.43
N ARG A 239 9.73 -22.35 -2.43
CA ARG A 239 9.02 -22.89 -3.60
C ARG A 239 7.60 -22.32 -3.64
N SER A 240 7.12 -21.96 -4.85
CA SER A 240 5.74 -21.54 -5.04
C SER A 240 4.77 -22.71 -4.83
N VAL A 241 3.57 -22.41 -4.30
CA VAL A 241 2.44 -23.34 -4.25
C VAL A 241 1.57 -23.26 -5.50
N LEU A 242 1.84 -22.29 -6.38
CA LEU A 242 1.14 -22.16 -7.65
C LEU A 242 1.74 -23.09 -8.72
N PRO A 243 0.92 -23.64 -9.62
CA PRO A 243 1.40 -24.29 -10.82
C PRO A 243 2.30 -23.35 -11.65
N PRO A 244 3.38 -23.86 -12.30
CA PRO A 244 4.33 -23.01 -13.03
C PRO A 244 3.66 -22.10 -14.06
N GLU A 245 2.76 -22.64 -14.88
CA GLU A 245 2.05 -21.89 -15.91
C GLU A 245 1.22 -20.73 -15.34
N LEU A 246 0.54 -20.94 -14.21
CA LEU A 246 -0.21 -19.90 -13.52
C LEU A 246 0.75 -18.83 -12.98
N PHE A 247 1.85 -19.25 -12.37
CA PHE A 247 2.85 -18.34 -11.83
C PHE A 247 3.43 -17.44 -12.93
N GLU A 248 3.82 -18.01 -14.07
CA GLU A 248 4.35 -17.28 -15.25
C GLU A 248 3.31 -16.31 -15.82
N ARG A 249 2.05 -16.73 -15.97
CA ARG A 249 0.95 -15.86 -16.40
C ARG A 249 0.81 -14.63 -15.49
N LEU A 250 0.89 -14.82 -14.17
CA LEU A 250 0.77 -13.74 -13.18
C LEU A 250 1.97 -12.78 -13.21
N GLN A 251 3.17 -13.28 -13.54
CA GLN A 251 4.36 -12.43 -13.65
C GLN A 251 4.23 -11.38 -14.75
N GLN A 252 3.50 -11.67 -15.82
CA GLN A 252 3.26 -10.73 -16.92
C GLN A 252 2.47 -9.48 -16.49
N LEU A 253 1.81 -9.50 -15.33
CA LEU A 253 1.12 -8.34 -14.77
C LEU A 253 2.06 -7.30 -14.12
N ALA A 254 3.33 -7.65 -13.92
CA ALA A 254 4.36 -6.78 -13.32
C ALA A 254 4.92 -5.80 -14.36
N PHE A 255 4.10 -4.88 -14.84
CA PHE A 255 4.44 -3.94 -15.91
C PHE A 255 5.67 -3.07 -15.60
N TRP A 256 5.97 -2.80 -14.34
CA TRP A 256 7.16 -2.04 -13.90
C TRP A 256 8.49 -2.77 -14.15
N GLU A 257 8.45 -4.05 -14.52
CA GLU A 257 9.66 -4.81 -14.92
C GLU A 257 9.94 -4.74 -16.42
N THR A 258 8.95 -4.45 -17.23
CA THR A 258 9.01 -4.57 -18.70
C THR A 258 8.71 -3.28 -19.45
N GLU A 259 7.98 -2.35 -18.85
CA GLU A 259 7.56 -1.09 -19.48
C GLU A 259 8.44 0.08 -19.02
N PRO A 260 8.73 1.06 -19.88
CA PRO A 260 9.39 2.28 -19.46
C PRO A 260 8.45 3.10 -18.55
N LEU A 261 8.98 3.58 -17.43
CA LEU A 261 8.23 4.35 -16.44
C LEU A 261 8.80 5.77 -16.34
N PRO A 262 8.42 6.69 -17.23
CA PRO A 262 8.98 8.03 -17.28
C PRO A 262 8.67 8.79 -15.98
N GLY A 263 9.70 9.38 -15.39
CA GLY A 263 9.58 10.17 -14.15
C GLY A 263 9.50 9.37 -12.85
N VAL A 264 9.25 8.05 -12.89
CA VAL A 264 9.16 7.20 -11.71
C VAL A 264 10.52 6.66 -11.31
N ARG A 265 10.84 6.77 -10.01
CA ARG A 265 12.03 6.11 -9.45
C ARG A 265 11.70 4.70 -9.01
N ILE A 266 12.58 3.74 -9.32
CA ILE A 266 12.44 2.33 -8.91
C ILE A 266 13.67 1.90 -8.08
N VAL A 267 13.43 1.21 -6.97
CA VAL A 267 14.44 0.70 -6.03
C VAL A 267 14.24 -0.79 -5.74
#